data_e82097e14c4b2f3b49a91291050ab6c5
#
_entry.id   e82097e14c4b2f3b49a91291050ab6c5
#
_cell.length_a   1.000
_cell.length_b   1.000
_cell.length_c   1.000
_cell.angle_alpha   90.00
_cell.angle_beta   90.00
_cell.angle_gamma   90.00
#
_symmetry.space_group_name_H-M   'P 1'
#
loop_
_entity.id
_entity.type
_entity.pdbx_description
1 polymer ?
#
loop_
_entity_poly.entity_id
_entity_poly.type
_entity_poly.pdbx_seq_one_letter_code
_entity_poly.pdbx_strand_id
1 'polypeptide(L)'
;MQTSNTNTSSGKISLVGIGPGSLQHMTERARAAIAEADTVIGYVTYIKLVADLLEGKEVIRKSMTEELDRAIEALERAREGKKVALISSGDAGIYGMAGPTFEVLFQAGWTPPEPLPCGSLPAGSVEVEIIPGTSALNACAAL
;
A
#
# COMPACT_ATOMS: atom_id res chain seq x y z
N MET A 1 -4.93 -30.11 -15.20
CA MET A 1 -5.01 -29.66 -14.75
C MET A 1 -4.91 -28.87 -14.28
N GLN A 2 -5.01 -28.44 -13.77
CA GLN A 2 -4.93 -27.70 -13.28
C GLN A 2 -4.97 -27.12 -12.66
N THR A 3 -5.03 -26.96 -12.29
CA THR A 3 -5.14 -26.49 -11.52
C THR A 3 -4.86 -25.73 -11.01
N SER A 4 -4.88 -25.64 -10.68
CA SER A 4 -4.81 -24.92 -10.21
C SER A 4 -4.56 -24.06 -9.66
N ASN A 5 -4.29 -23.67 -9.72
CA ASN A 5 -4.16 -22.60 -9.29
C ASN A 5 -4.71 -22.05 -8.26
N THR A 6 -5.13 -22.31 -7.87
CA THR A 6 -5.77 -22.13 -6.65
C THR A 6 -4.92 -21.83 -5.47
N ASN A 7 -3.66 -21.66 -5.71
CA ASN A 7 -2.78 -21.02 -4.77
C ASN A 7 -2.99 -19.53 -4.84
N THR A 8 -4.18 -19.07 -4.44
CA THR A 8 -4.31 -17.69 -4.04
C THR A 8 -3.48 -17.52 -2.78
N SER A 9 -2.25 -17.12 -2.96
CA SER A 9 -1.44 -16.62 -1.87
C SER A 9 -2.20 -15.47 -1.20
N SER A 10 -1.97 -15.28 0.07
CA SER A 10 -2.53 -14.12 0.77
C SER A 10 -2.06 -12.84 0.10
N GLY A 11 -2.97 -11.91 -0.11
CA GLY A 11 -2.62 -10.59 -0.62
C GLY A 11 -2.13 -9.68 0.48
N LYS A 12 -1.53 -8.56 0.09
CA LYS A 12 -1.03 -7.57 1.05
C LYS A 12 -1.24 -6.16 0.54
N ILE A 13 -1.70 -5.30 1.41
CA ILE A 13 -1.74 -3.86 1.16
C ILE A 13 -0.74 -3.20 2.10
N SER A 14 0.23 -2.52 1.53
CA SER A 14 1.18 -1.70 2.29
C SER A 14 0.80 -0.24 2.09
N LEU A 15 0.43 0.42 3.18
CA LEU A 15 0.15 1.85 3.19
C LEU A 15 1.49 2.56 3.40
N VAL A 16 2.07 3.06 2.32
CA VAL A 16 3.46 3.54 2.31
C VAL A 16 3.51 5.06 2.35
N GLY A 17 4.07 5.60 3.43
CA GLY A 17 4.43 7.00 3.51
C GLY A 17 5.76 7.23 2.79
N ILE A 18 5.74 8.06 1.74
CA ILE A 18 6.95 8.29 0.94
C ILE A 18 7.77 9.50 1.39
N GLY A 19 7.38 10.11 2.51
CA GLY A 19 8.05 11.30 3.02
C GLY A 19 7.61 12.58 2.30
N PRO A 20 8.31 13.71 2.54
CA PRO A 20 7.85 15.03 2.08
C PRO A 20 8.15 15.32 0.61
N GLY A 21 8.62 14.37 -0.18
CA GLY A 21 8.79 14.52 -1.62
C GLY A 21 10.20 14.29 -2.14
N SER A 22 11.17 14.07 -1.26
CA SER A 22 12.55 13.75 -1.66
C SER A 22 12.84 12.29 -1.36
N LEU A 23 13.48 11.60 -2.30
CA LEU A 23 13.92 10.22 -2.09
C LEU A 23 14.90 10.09 -0.93
N GLN A 24 15.60 11.16 -0.58
CA GLN A 24 16.52 11.19 0.56
C GLN A 24 15.77 11.08 1.90
N HIS A 25 14.51 11.48 1.94
CA HIS A 25 13.68 11.40 3.14
C HIS A 25 12.78 10.18 3.17
N MET A 26 12.90 9.31 2.17
CA MET A 26 12.16 8.06 2.13
C MET A 26 12.89 7.00 2.95
N THR A 27 12.16 6.31 3.82
CA THR A 27 12.75 5.24 4.62
C THR A 27 13.13 4.03 3.75
N GLU A 28 14.08 3.25 4.21
CA GLU A 28 14.44 2.00 3.52
C GLU A 28 13.25 1.03 3.49
N ARG A 29 12.45 1.01 4.54
CA ARG A 29 11.26 0.16 4.61
C ARG A 29 10.24 0.56 3.55
N ALA A 30 10.05 1.85 3.32
CA ALA A 30 9.17 2.35 2.26
C ALA A 30 9.68 1.93 0.88
N ARG A 31 10.98 2.07 0.62
CA ARG A 31 11.58 1.61 -0.64
C ARG A 31 11.39 0.12 -0.84
N ALA A 32 11.64 -0.67 0.20
CA ALA A 32 11.48 -2.12 0.15
C ALA A 32 10.03 -2.51 -0.15
N ALA A 33 9.07 -1.85 0.48
CA ALA A 33 7.66 -2.13 0.24
C ALA A 33 7.25 -1.85 -1.20
N ILE A 34 7.73 -0.76 -1.78
CA ILE A 34 7.47 -0.43 -3.19
C ILE A 34 8.16 -1.45 -4.10
N ALA A 35 9.40 -1.83 -3.78
CA ALA A 35 10.15 -2.80 -4.57
C ALA A 35 9.49 -4.18 -4.59
N GLU A 36 8.90 -4.60 -3.49
CA GLU A 36 8.21 -5.88 -3.35
C GLU A 36 6.81 -5.88 -3.96
N ALA A 37 6.22 -4.72 -4.21
CA ALA A 37 4.85 -4.62 -4.68
C ALA A 37 4.73 -5.05 -6.15
N ASP A 38 3.63 -5.73 -6.45
CA ASP A 38 3.25 -6.04 -7.83
C ASP A 38 2.50 -4.87 -8.46
N THR A 39 1.72 -4.16 -7.65
CA THR A 39 0.90 -3.03 -8.06
C THR A 39 1.17 -1.84 -7.15
N VAL A 40 1.33 -0.67 -7.72
CA VAL A 40 1.50 0.59 -6.98
C VAL A 40 0.35 1.51 -7.33
N ILE A 41 -0.35 2.00 -6.33
CA ILE A 41 -1.50 2.88 -6.48
C ILE A 41 -1.22 4.18 -5.76
N GLY A 42 -1.52 5.30 -6.39
CA GLY A 42 -1.33 6.59 -5.75
C GLY A 42 -1.83 7.76 -6.58
N TYR A 43 -1.77 8.92 -5.95
CA TYR A 43 -2.04 10.17 -6.63
C TYR A 43 -0.94 10.43 -7.66
N VAL A 44 -1.34 10.98 -8.80
CA VAL A 44 -0.44 11.18 -9.95
C VAL A 44 0.89 11.84 -9.57
N THR A 45 0.83 12.87 -8.74
CA THR A 45 2.05 13.60 -8.32
C THR A 45 2.99 12.71 -7.50
N TYR A 46 2.43 11.90 -6.58
CA TYR A 46 3.26 11.01 -5.75
C TYR A 46 3.86 9.87 -6.57
N ILE A 47 3.12 9.36 -7.54
CA ILE A 47 3.63 8.35 -8.47
C ILE A 47 4.87 8.90 -9.22
N LYS A 48 4.82 10.16 -9.66
CA LYS A 48 5.95 10.79 -10.33
C LYS A 48 7.20 10.86 -9.45
N LEU A 49 7.01 11.10 -8.14
CA LEU A 49 8.13 11.20 -7.20
C LEU A 49 8.90 9.88 -7.03
N VAL A 50 8.24 8.76 -7.24
CA VAL A 50 8.83 7.43 -7.07
C VAL A 50 8.97 6.68 -8.40
N ALA A 51 8.89 7.39 -9.52
CA ALA A 51 8.87 6.78 -10.85
C ALA A 51 10.04 5.81 -11.09
N ASP A 52 11.23 6.14 -10.57
CA ASP A 52 12.41 5.30 -10.73
C ASP A 52 12.29 3.93 -10.04
N LEU A 53 11.36 3.79 -9.11
CA LEU A 53 11.14 2.57 -8.37
C LEU A 53 10.02 1.69 -8.96
N LEU A 54 9.39 2.14 -10.04
CA LEU A 54 8.16 1.53 -10.57
C LEU A 54 8.37 0.65 -11.80
N GLU A 55 9.59 0.46 -12.24
CA GLU A 55 9.87 -0.33 -13.44
C GLU A 55 9.33 -1.75 -13.30
N GLY A 56 8.61 -2.19 -14.32
CA GLY A 56 8.06 -3.54 -14.36
C GLY A 56 6.80 -3.77 -13.51
N LYS A 57 6.24 -2.71 -12.92
CA LYS A 57 5.08 -2.83 -12.04
C LYS A 57 3.80 -2.30 -12.67
N GLU A 58 2.68 -2.85 -12.25
CA GLU A 58 1.38 -2.24 -12.55
C GLU A 58 1.26 -0.95 -11.75
N VAL A 59 0.95 0.15 -12.43
CA VAL A 59 0.83 1.45 -11.79
C VAL A 59 -0.56 2.01 -12.03
N ILE A 60 -1.30 2.27 -10.97
CA ILE A 60 -2.64 2.83 -11.03
C ILE A 60 -2.58 4.27 -10.51
N ARG A 61 -2.81 5.21 -11.40
CA ARG A 61 -2.81 6.63 -11.09
C ARG A 61 -4.24 7.11 -10.90
N LYS A 62 -4.47 7.78 -9.80
CA LYS A 62 -5.78 8.34 -9.48
C LYS A 62 -5.64 9.81 -9.14
N SER A 63 -6.73 10.57 -9.30
CA SER A 63 -6.75 11.97 -8.90
C SER A 63 -6.85 12.12 -7.38
N MET A 64 -6.63 13.32 -6.89
CA MET A 64 -6.69 13.62 -5.45
C MET A 64 -8.08 13.30 -4.87
N THR A 65 -9.13 13.49 -5.64
CA THR A 65 -10.51 13.29 -5.19
C THR A 65 -10.95 11.83 -5.18
N GLU A 66 -10.10 10.92 -5.64
CA GLU A 66 -10.43 9.49 -5.75
C GLU A 66 -9.80 8.65 -4.62
N GLU A 67 -9.83 9.17 -3.40
CA GLU A 67 -9.24 8.45 -2.25
C GLU A 67 -9.91 7.10 -2.00
N LEU A 68 -11.25 7.09 -2.03
CA LEU A 68 -12.02 5.86 -1.85
C LEU A 68 -11.74 4.87 -2.96
N ASP A 69 -11.65 5.35 -4.20
CA ASP A 69 -11.35 4.48 -5.34
C ASP A 69 -9.97 3.86 -5.24
N ARG A 70 -8.98 4.60 -4.73
CA ARG A 70 -7.65 4.06 -4.49
C ARG A 70 -7.68 2.91 -3.49
N ALA A 71 -8.45 3.06 -2.42
CA ALA A 71 -8.56 2.03 -1.40
C ALA A 71 -9.30 0.79 -1.93
N ILE A 72 -10.37 0.99 -2.70
CA ILE A 72 -11.13 -0.10 -3.32
C ILE A 72 -10.25 -0.87 -4.30
N GLU A 73 -9.53 -0.18 -5.17
CA GLU A 73 -8.60 -0.82 -6.12
C GLU A 73 -7.53 -1.63 -5.39
N ALA A 74 -6.98 -1.08 -4.31
CA ALA A 74 -5.99 -1.77 -3.51
C ALA A 74 -6.54 -3.08 -2.95
N LEU A 75 -7.76 -3.04 -2.42
CA LEU A 75 -8.40 -4.23 -1.86
C LEU A 75 -8.68 -5.27 -2.94
N GLU A 76 -9.17 -4.86 -4.09
CA GLU A 76 -9.44 -5.77 -5.20
C GLU A 76 -8.17 -6.49 -5.66
N ARG A 77 -7.07 -5.75 -5.85
CA ARG A 77 -5.80 -6.33 -6.25
C ARG A 77 -5.24 -7.27 -5.18
N ALA A 78 -5.35 -6.88 -3.91
CA ALA A 78 -4.87 -7.71 -2.81
C ALA A 78 -5.67 -9.00 -2.67
N ARG A 79 -6.98 -8.96 -2.93
CA ARG A 79 -7.81 -10.17 -2.93
C ARG A 79 -7.42 -11.16 -4.02
N GLU A 80 -6.79 -10.69 -5.08
CA GLU A 80 -6.24 -11.55 -6.12
C GLU A 80 -4.91 -12.19 -5.71
N GLY A 81 -4.43 -11.93 -4.51
CA GLY A 81 -3.16 -12.46 -4.00
C GLY A 81 -1.96 -11.56 -4.30
N LYS A 82 -2.18 -10.36 -4.80
CA LYS A 82 -1.10 -9.43 -5.14
C LYS A 82 -0.62 -8.62 -3.94
N LYS A 83 0.62 -8.18 -4.02
CA LYS A 83 1.18 -7.22 -3.08
C LYS A 83 0.97 -5.81 -3.64
N VAL A 84 0.24 -5.00 -2.91
CA VAL A 84 -0.14 -3.65 -3.33
C VAL A 84 0.54 -2.62 -2.44
N ALA A 85 1.20 -1.65 -3.04
CA ALA A 85 1.70 -0.48 -2.34
C ALA A 85 0.76 0.70 -2.63
N LEU A 86 0.07 1.17 -1.61
CA LEU A 86 -0.77 2.36 -1.69
C LEU A 86 0.05 3.52 -1.13
N ILE A 87 0.54 4.38 -2.01
CA ILE A 87 1.47 5.44 -1.61
C ILE A 87 0.75 6.71 -1.20
N SER A 88 1.33 7.38 -0.21
CA SER A 88 0.84 8.64 0.36
C SER A 88 2.05 9.54 0.61
N SER A 89 1.86 10.83 0.51
CA SER A 89 2.94 11.76 0.90
C SER A 89 3.09 11.78 2.42
N GLY A 90 4.25 12.18 2.89
CA GLY A 90 4.53 12.25 4.33
C GLY A 90 4.46 10.89 4.99
N ASP A 91 3.71 10.83 6.08
CA ASP A 91 3.41 9.60 6.79
C ASP A 91 1.95 9.20 6.57
N ALA A 92 1.72 7.95 6.22
CA ALA A 92 0.37 7.47 5.91
C ALA A 92 -0.59 7.57 7.11
N GLY A 93 -0.07 7.54 8.33
CA GLY A 93 -0.87 7.65 9.55
C GLY A 93 -1.17 9.10 9.98
N ILE A 94 -0.44 10.07 9.44
CA ILE A 94 -0.60 11.50 9.80
C ILE A 94 -1.16 12.23 8.58
N TYR A 95 -2.45 12.57 8.61
CA TYR A 95 -3.18 13.18 7.49
C TYR A 95 -3.04 12.42 6.17
N GLY A 96 -2.80 11.11 6.25
CA GLY A 96 -2.59 10.27 5.08
C GLY A 96 -3.75 9.32 4.82
N MET A 97 -3.49 8.32 3.99
CA MET A 97 -4.49 7.39 3.48
C MET A 97 -4.93 6.30 4.48
N ALA A 98 -4.27 6.18 5.64
CA ALA A 98 -4.56 5.07 6.55
C ALA A 98 -6.02 5.05 7.02
N GLY A 99 -6.51 6.19 7.52
CA GLY A 99 -7.89 6.28 8.00
C GLY A 99 -8.93 5.92 6.94
N PRO A 100 -8.96 6.64 5.81
CA PRO A 100 -9.91 6.32 4.74
C PRO A 100 -9.79 4.90 4.21
N THR A 101 -8.58 4.36 4.13
CA THR A 101 -8.36 2.99 3.65
C THR A 101 -8.99 1.97 4.60
N PHE A 102 -8.74 2.09 5.90
CA PHE A 102 -9.35 1.17 6.87
C PHE A 102 -10.87 1.28 6.88
N GLU A 103 -11.41 2.48 6.74
CA GLU A 103 -12.86 2.66 6.65
C GLU A 103 -13.45 1.89 5.48
N VAL A 104 -12.86 2.01 4.29
CA VAL A 104 -13.29 1.26 3.11
C VAL A 104 -13.16 -0.25 3.32
N LEU A 105 -12.04 -0.69 3.90
CA LEU A 105 -11.80 -2.11 4.15
C LEU A 105 -12.87 -2.69 5.07
N PHE A 106 -13.19 -2.02 6.17
CA PHE A 106 -14.21 -2.50 7.10
C PHE A 106 -15.60 -2.49 6.48
N GLN A 107 -15.94 -1.48 5.68
CA GLN A 107 -17.20 -1.44 4.95
C GLN A 107 -17.32 -2.58 3.93
N ALA A 108 -16.21 -3.00 3.36
CA ALA A 108 -16.16 -4.12 2.41
C ALA A 108 -16.13 -5.48 3.09
N GLY A 109 -16.21 -5.53 4.40
CA GLY A 109 -16.22 -6.78 5.16
C GLY A 109 -14.85 -7.35 5.49
N TRP A 110 -13.78 -6.56 5.27
CA TRP A 110 -12.43 -6.99 5.63
C TRP A 110 -12.27 -7.07 7.14
N THR A 111 -11.59 -8.10 7.60
CA THR A 111 -11.14 -8.22 8.99
C THR A 111 -9.67 -8.59 9.00
N PRO A 112 -8.91 -8.16 10.02
CA PRO A 112 -7.52 -8.56 10.13
C PRO A 112 -7.39 -10.08 10.14
N PRO A 113 -6.52 -10.64 9.28
CA PRO A 113 -6.36 -12.09 9.24
C PRO A 113 -5.65 -12.59 10.50
N GLU A 114 -6.12 -13.72 11.03
CA GLU A 114 -5.46 -14.38 12.14
C GLU A 114 -4.49 -15.42 11.59
N PRO A 115 -3.25 -15.43 12.05
CA PRO A 115 -2.29 -16.44 11.60
C PRO A 115 -2.75 -17.85 11.96
N LEU A 116 -2.51 -18.78 11.06
CA LEU A 116 -2.72 -20.21 11.31
C LEU A 116 -1.70 -20.70 12.37
N PRO A 117 -1.94 -21.85 13.00
CA PRO A 117 -1.00 -22.41 13.96
C PRO A 117 0.43 -22.58 13.44
N CYS A 118 0.59 -22.72 12.13
CA CYS A 118 1.90 -22.80 11.49
C CYS A 118 2.57 -21.43 11.28
N GLY A 119 1.89 -20.34 11.64
CA GLY A 119 2.40 -18.97 11.47
C GLY A 119 2.13 -18.35 10.11
N SER A 120 1.59 -19.10 9.15
CA SER A 120 1.21 -18.55 7.85
C SER A 120 -0.18 -17.92 7.90
N LEU A 121 -0.49 -17.08 6.92
CA LEU A 121 -1.82 -16.50 6.80
C LEU A 121 -2.74 -17.40 5.98
N PRO A 122 -4.06 -17.38 6.26
CA PRO A 122 -5.01 -18.14 5.47
C PRO A 122 -4.98 -17.73 4.00
N ALA A 123 -5.18 -18.70 3.11
CA ALA A 123 -5.27 -18.44 1.68
C ALA A 123 -6.43 -17.47 1.38
N GLY A 124 -6.20 -16.52 0.50
CA GLY A 124 -7.19 -15.50 0.14
C GLY A 124 -7.38 -14.38 1.15
N SER A 125 -6.64 -14.40 2.26
CA SER A 125 -6.67 -13.30 3.21
C SER A 125 -5.89 -12.08 2.70
N VAL A 126 -6.21 -10.91 3.24
CA VAL A 126 -5.50 -9.67 2.91
C VAL A 126 -4.88 -9.10 4.16
N GLU A 127 -3.57 -8.98 4.17
CA GLU A 127 -2.81 -8.34 5.23
C GLU A 127 -2.69 -6.85 4.92
N VAL A 128 -2.80 -6.01 5.94
CA VAL A 128 -2.60 -4.57 5.80
C VAL A 128 -1.50 -4.12 6.74
N GLU A 129 -0.51 -3.45 6.19
CA GLU A 129 0.63 -2.92 6.95
C GLU A 129 0.75 -1.42 6.71
N ILE A 130 0.98 -0.67 7.77
CA ILE A 130 1.29 0.76 7.67
C ILE A 130 2.80 0.91 7.75
N ILE A 131 3.37 1.51 6.71
CA ILE A 131 4.81 1.77 6.65
C ILE A 131 5.02 3.25 6.86
N PRO A 132 5.59 3.65 7.99
CA PRO A 132 5.74 5.07 8.32
C PRO A 132 6.72 5.78 7.39
N GLY A 133 6.45 7.06 7.18
CA GLY A 133 7.31 7.96 6.44
C GLY A 133 7.58 9.22 7.25
N THR A 134 8.48 10.05 6.76
CA THR A 134 8.75 11.35 7.37
C THR A 134 7.62 12.30 7.02
N SER A 135 6.86 12.75 8.02
CA SER A 135 5.79 13.73 7.79
C SER A 135 6.38 15.12 7.54
N ALA A 136 5.62 15.95 6.83
CA ALA A 136 6.01 17.34 6.61
C ALA A 136 6.18 18.09 7.94
N LEU A 137 5.40 17.73 8.96
CA LEU A 137 5.52 18.31 10.29
C LEU A 137 6.92 18.07 10.87
N ASN A 138 7.40 16.85 10.84
CA ASN A 138 8.73 16.49 11.35
C ASN A 138 9.85 17.06 10.48
N ALA A 139 9.68 17.02 9.16
CA ALA A 139 10.67 17.56 8.24
C ALA A 139 10.84 19.08 8.42
N CYS A 140 9.75 19.80 8.57
CA CYS A 140 9.80 21.25 8.81
C CYS A 140 10.42 21.58 10.18
N ALA A 141 10.13 20.78 11.20
CA ALA A 141 10.69 21.00 12.53
C ALA A 141 12.21 20.74 12.58
N ALA A 142 12.74 19.94 11.66
CA ALA A 142 14.17 19.65 11.59
C ALA A 142 14.99 20.74 10.88
N LEU A 143 14.32 21.69 10.25
CA LEU A 143 14.99 22.82 9.61
C LEU A 143 15.30 23.89 10.65
#